data_b55b58939aa711fa0363cb9b27bc6b6d
#
_entry.id   b55b58939aa711fa0363cb9b27bc6b6d
#
_cell.length_a   1.000
_cell.length_b   1.000
_cell.length_c   1.000
_cell.angle_alpha   90.00
_cell.angle_beta   90.00
_cell.angle_gamma   90.00
#
_symmetry.space_group_name_H-M   'P 1'
#
loop_
_entity.id
_entity.type
_entity.pdbx_description
1 polymer ?
#
loop_
_entity_poly.entity_id
_entity_poly.type
_entity_poly.pdbx_seq_one_letter_code
_entity_poly.pdbx_strand_id
1 'polypeptide(L)'
;KSNIVSESIHWNLKIKSKFVRALLVNTKNANTFTGRQGFQGLKELSKSLSKYLTLQLAQSPQGVKDVVDPSEIIFASTGVIGDVFPTEKIKERIPYLVQNLKDIQNKYVWFKVASSILTTDTRPKLAFEECEIGSKKIKISAIAKGSGMIAPKLHCSHATMLAFIFTDANIP
;
A
#
# COMPACT_ATOMS: atom_id res chain seq x y z
N LYS A 1 16.78 3.18 -12.70
CA LYS A 1 17.01 3.83 -11.39
C LYS A 1 16.49 5.26 -11.49
N SER A 2 15.70 5.73 -10.52
CA SER A 2 15.32 7.13 -10.42
C SER A 2 16.37 7.90 -9.64
N ASN A 3 16.73 9.09 -10.11
CA ASN A 3 17.59 10.01 -9.35
C ASN A 3 16.81 10.68 -8.22
N ILE A 4 15.48 10.64 -8.28
CA ILE A 4 14.57 11.21 -7.29
C ILE A 4 13.65 10.10 -6.83
N VAL A 5 13.84 9.68 -5.60
CA VAL A 5 13.11 8.58 -4.98
C VAL A 5 12.10 9.18 -4.00
N SER A 6 10.86 8.69 -4.01
CA SER A 6 9.87 9.10 -3.01
C SER A 6 10.23 8.58 -1.62
N GLU A 7 9.78 9.28 -0.58
CA GLU A 7 10.05 8.87 0.80
C GLU A 7 9.40 7.52 1.14
N SER A 8 8.31 7.17 0.48
CA SER A 8 7.68 5.84 0.61
C SER A 8 8.62 4.71 0.13
N ILE A 9 9.35 4.93 -0.97
CA ILE A 9 10.35 3.96 -1.45
C ILE A 9 11.56 3.94 -0.51
N HIS A 10 12.04 5.11 -0.06
CA HIS A 10 13.12 5.19 0.92
C HIS A 10 12.78 4.43 2.21
N TRP A 11 11.53 4.52 2.67
CA TRP A 11 11.04 3.76 3.82
C TRP A 11 11.07 2.26 3.54
N ASN A 12 10.45 1.82 2.45
CA ASN A 12 10.33 0.40 2.12
C ASN A 12 11.69 -0.28 1.93
N LEU A 13 12.69 0.42 1.35
CA LEU A 13 14.04 -0.09 1.18
C LEU A 13 14.81 -0.26 2.50
N LYS A 14 14.38 0.41 3.58
CA LYS A 14 14.98 0.27 4.92
C LYS A 14 14.35 -0.83 5.77
N ILE A 15 13.25 -1.40 5.31
CA ILE A 15 12.59 -2.49 6.01
C ILE A 15 13.49 -3.73 5.97
N LYS A 16 13.76 -4.28 7.15
CA LYS A 16 14.55 -5.51 7.34
C LYS A 16 13.68 -6.73 7.64
N SER A 17 12.40 -6.52 7.94
CA SER A 17 11.48 -7.61 8.21
C SER A 17 11.30 -8.48 6.96
N LYS A 18 11.23 -9.78 7.18
CA LYS A 18 10.88 -10.77 6.13
C LYS A 18 9.37 -10.81 5.85
N PHE A 19 8.58 -10.19 6.71
CA PHE A 19 7.12 -10.19 6.64
C PHE A 19 6.60 -8.78 6.47
N VAL A 20 5.57 -8.64 5.65
CA VAL A 20 4.77 -7.43 5.50
C VAL A 20 3.38 -7.71 6.05
N ARG A 21 2.96 -6.94 7.05
CA ARG A 21 1.66 -7.09 7.71
C ARG A 21 0.64 -6.11 7.19
N ALA A 22 1.07 -4.98 6.68
CA ALA A 22 0.17 -3.99 6.11
C ALA A 22 0.83 -3.17 5.00
N LEU A 23 0.02 -2.78 4.03
CA LEU A 23 0.35 -1.79 3.01
C LEU A 23 -0.61 -0.61 3.18
N LEU A 24 -0.08 0.57 3.47
CA LEU A 24 -0.85 1.82 3.47
C LEU A 24 -0.58 2.60 2.19
N VAL A 25 -1.64 2.85 1.43
CA VAL A 25 -1.57 3.63 0.19
C VAL A 25 -2.26 4.96 0.39
N ASN A 26 -1.57 6.07 0.10
CA ASN A 26 -2.21 7.38 0.03
C ASN A 26 -2.23 7.93 -1.39
N THR A 27 -3.26 8.69 -1.69
CA THR A 27 -3.46 9.37 -2.98
C THR A 27 -3.41 10.89 -2.80
N LYS A 28 -3.34 11.62 -3.92
CA LYS A 28 -3.26 13.08 -4.03
C LYS A 28 -1.92 13.70 -3.64
N ASN A 29 -1.04 12.99 -2.94
CA ASN A 29 0.31 13.43 -2.60
C ASN A 29 1.28 12.26 -2.83
N ALA A 30 2.33 12.47 -3.62
CA ALA A 30 3.30 11.43 -4.00
C ALA A 30 4.36 11.16 -2.93
N ASN A 31 4.42 11.97 -1.88
CA ASN A 31 5.47 11.98 -0.87
C ASN A 31 6.88 11.99 -1.50
N THR A 32 7.05 12.85 -2.50
CA THR A 32 8.28 13.03 -3.28
C THR A 32 8.71 14.49 -3.18
N PHE A 33 9.99 14.76 -3.00
CA PHE A 33 10.55 16.08 -2.66
C PHE A 33 10.05 16.65 -1.33
N THR A 34 9.65 15.79 -0.42
CA THR A 34 9.16 16.15 0.93
C THR A 34 10.28 16.03 1.98
N GLY A 35 11.38 15.38 1.63
CA GLY A 35 12.58 15.25 2.45
C GLY A 35 12.32 14.68 3.84
N ARG A 36 13.00 15.24 4.84
CA ARG A 36 12.89 14.74 6.23
C ARG A 36 11.47 14.74 6.76
N GLN A 37 10.67 15.74 6.39
CA GLN A 37 9.27 15.86 6.86
C GLN A 37 8.42 14.69 6.34
N GLY A 38 8.52 14.36 5.04
CA GLY A 38 7.79 13.23 4.47
C GLY A 38 8.20 11.88 5.07
N PHE A 39 9.51 11.66 5.29
CA PHE A 39 10.01 10.44 5.91
C PHE A 39 9.58 10.33 7.38
N GLN A 40 9.65 11.42 8.15
CA GLN A 40 9.20 11.44 9.53
C GLN A 40 7.70 11.16 9.64
N GLY A 41 6.91 11.70 8.71
CA GLY A 41 5.47 11.39 8.61
C GLY A 41 5.20 9.90 8.44
N LEU A 42 5.94 9.20 7.57
CA LEU A 42 5.81 7.74 7.42
C LEU A 42 6.14 7.00 8.71
N LYS A 43 7.17 7.46 9.44
CA LYS A 43 7.54 6.88 10.73
C LYS A 43 6.44 7.05 11.79
N GLU A 44 5.75 8.16 11.79
CA GLU A 44 4.61 8.40 12.69
C GLU A 44 3.39 7.56 12.29
N LEU A 45 3.10 7.49 10.99
CA LEU A 45 2.01 6.68 10.46
C LEU A 45 2.24 5.19 10.72
N SER A 46 3.48 4.68 10.56
CA SER A 46 3.79 3.28 10.83
C SER A 46 3.54 2.92 12.30
N LYS A 47 3.95 3.78 13.24
CA LYS A 47 3.68 3.59 14.67
C LYS A 47 2.19 3.62 14.99
N SER A 48 1.47 4.57 14.41
CA SER A 48 0.02 4.69 14.61
C SER A 48 -0.72 3.47 14.06
N LEU A 49 -0.42 3.07 12.82
CA LEU A 49 -1.05 1.93 12.18
C LEU A 49 -0.73 0.61 12.91
N SER A 50 0.54 0.40 13.30
CA SER A 50 0.99 -0.72 14.11
C SER A 50 0.16 -0.85 15.40
N LYS A 51 0.00 0.25 16.14
CA LYS A 51 -0.78 0.29 17.38
C LYS A 51 -2.23 -0.16 17.15
N TYR A 52 -2.91 0.40 16.15
CA TYR A 52 -4.33 0.09 15.89
C TYR A 52 -4.52 -1.33 15.36
N LEU A 53 -3.63 -1.84 14.51
CA LEU A 53 -3.66 -3.22 14.04
C LEU A 53 -3.45 -4.22 15.18
N THR A 54 -2.48 -3.97 16.06
CA THR A 54 -2.25 -4.80 17.27
C THR A 54 -3.48 -4.85 18.17
N LEU A 55 -4.13 -3.70 18.39
CA LEU A 55 -5.35 -3.64 19.21
C LEU A 55 -6.50 -4.41 18.54
N GLN A 56 -6.65 -4.32 17.23
CA GLN A 56 -7.69 -5.07 16.50
C GLN A 56 -7.46 -6.57 16.55
N LEU A 57 -6.22 -7.02 16.38
CA LEU A 57 -5.86 -8.44 16.48
C LEU A 57 -6.15 -8.99 17.88
N ALA A 58 -5.84 -8.23 18.92
CA ALA A 58 -6.12 -8.61 20.30
C ALA A 58 -7.64 -8.73 20.61
N GLN A 59 -8.47 -7.97 19.89
CA GLN A 59 -9.92 -7.99 20.00
C GLN A 59 -10.59 -9.01 19.06
N SER A 60 -9.81 -9.70 18.21
CA SER A 60 -10.34 -10.73 17.33
C SER A 60 -10.87 -11.92 18.13
N PRO A 61 -11.88 -12.68 17.61
CA PRO A 61 -12.40 -13.87 18.30
C PRO A 61 -11.35 -14.93 18.63
N GLN A 62 -10.25 -14.95 17.87
CA GLN A 62 -9.12 -15.85 18.09
C GLN A 62 -8.17 -15.36 19.20
N GLY A 63 -8.33 -14.13 19.70
CA GLY A 63 -7.53 -13.55 20.78
C GLY A 63 -6.02 -13.56 20.49
N VAL A 64 -5.64 -13.30 19.24
CA VAL A 64 -4.25 -13.40 18.79
C VAL A 64 -3.43 -12.32 19.48
N LYS A 65 -2.55 -12.73 20.39
CA LYS A 65 -1.56 -11.86 21.03
C LYS A 65 -0.38 -11.62 20.08
N ASP A 66 -0.64 -11.05 18.94
CA ASP A 66 0.36 -10.77 17.92
C ASP A 66 0.57 -9.25 17.82
N VAL A 67 1.81 -8.83 17.99
CA VAL A 67 2.20 -7.42 17.93
C VAL A 67 2.69 -7.12 16.52
N VAL A 68 2.04 -6.18 15.86
CA VAL A 68 2.50 -5.69 14.57
C VAL A 68 3.64 -4.71 14.78
N ASP A 69 4.82 -5.01 14.26
CA ASP A 69 5.96 -4.07 14.32
C ASP A 69 5.82 -2.98 13.25
N PRO A 70 6.13 -1.71 13.56
CA PRO A 70 6.15 -0.63 12.56
C PRO A 70 7.00 -0.91 11.33
N SER A 71 8.05 -1.74 11.45
CA SER A 71 8.90 -2.16 10.32
C SER A 71 8.26 -3.21 9.41
N GLU A 72 7.08 -3.73 9.75
CA GLU A 72 6.29 -4.64 8.91
C GLU A 72 5.25 -3.91 8.05
N ILE A 73 5.26 -2.57 8.09
CA ILE A 73 4.32 -1.73 7.36
C ILE A 73 5.04 -1.07 6.19
N ILE A 74 4.53 -1.32 4.99
CA ILE A 74 5.02 -0.68 3.77
C ILE A 74 4.08 0.42 3.30
N PHE A 75 4.61 1.36 2.53
CA PHE A 75 3.87 2.51 2.03
C PHE A 75 3.94 2.62 0.52
N ALA A 76 2.87 3.14 -0.07
CA ALA A 76 2.87 3.61 -1.43
C ALA A 76 2.12 4.94 -1.51
N SER A 77 2.64 5.87 -2.29
CA SER A 77 2.10 7.23 -2.41
C SER A 77 1.97 7.61 -3.88
N THR A 78 0.91 8.31 -4.23
CA THR A 78 0.69 8.81 -5.59
C THR A 78 -0.05 10.13 -5.57
N GLY A 79 0.31 11.03 -6.49
CA GLY A 79 -0.32 12.35 -6.64
C GLY A 79 0.69 13.47 -6.88
N VAL A 80 0.43 14.63 -6.28
CA VAL A 80 1.26 15.83 -6.45
C VAL A 80 2.64 15.64 -5.84
N ILE A 81 3.65 16.11 -6.54
CA ILE A 81 5.06 16.10 -6.12
C ILE A 81 5.40 17.45 -5.50
N GLY A 82 6.16 17.44 -4.40
CA GLY A 82 6.66 18.67 -3.76
C GLY A 82 5.72 19.30 -2.71
N ASP A 83 4.49 18.84 -2.61
CA ASP A 83 3.57 19.29 -1.57
C ASP A 83 3.92 18.67 -0.21
N VAL A 84 3.63 19.41 0.85
CA VAL A 84 3.79 18.94 2.23
C VAL A 84 3.00 17.63 2.45
N PHE A 85 3.68 16.62 2.96
CA PHE A 85 3.03 15.32 3.22
C PHE A 85 1.99 15.44 4.34
N PRO A 86 0.71 15.08 4.10
CA PRO A 86 -0.40 15.36 5.01
C PRO A 86 -0.49 14.34 6.15
N THR A 87 0.56 14.21 6.95
CA THR A 87 0.70 13.19 8.00
C THR A 87 -0.49 13.15 8.95
N GLU A 88 -0.89 14.29 9.52
CA GLU A 88 -1.97 14.33 10.51
C GLU A 88 -3.32 13.92 9.90
N LYS A 89 -3.64 14.39 8.70
CA LYS A 89 -4.88 14.00 8.01
C LYS A 89 -4.97 12.48 7.77
N ILE A 90 -3.84 11.85 7.43
CA ILE A 90 -3.78 10.40 7.22
C ILE A 90 -3.91 9.69 8.57
N LYS A 91 -3.19 10.16 9.58
CA LYS A 91 -3.17 9.59 10.93
C LYS A 91 -4.55 9.57 11.57
N GLU A 92 -5.32 10.64 11.43
CA GLU A 92 -6.71 10.73 11.89
C GLU A 92 -7.64 9.68 11.27
N ARG A 93 -7.31 9.19 10.07
CA ARG A 93 -8.11 8.18 9.36
C ARG A 93 -7.72 6.75 9.68
N ILE A 94 -6.55 6.51 10.26
CA ILE A 94 -6.07 5.16 10.58
C ILE A 94 -7.06 4.34 11.42
N PRO A 95 -7.64 4.87 12.52
CA PRO A 95 -8.60 4.10 13.32
C PRO A 95 -9.78 3.61 12.49
N TYR A 96 -10.35 4.51 11.67
CA TYR A 96 -11.47 4.18 10.79
C TYR A 96 -11.07 3.12 9.75
N LEU A 97 -9.90 3.25 9.13
CA LEU A 97 -9.43 2.28 8.14
C LEU A 97 -9.25 0.89 8.77
N VAL A 98 -8.64 0.82 9.94
CA VAL A 98 -8.40 -0.43 10.64
C VAL A 98 -9.72 -1.09 11.04
N GLN A 99 -10.67 -0.35 11.62
CA GLN A 99 -11.99 -0.87 11.97
C GLN A 99 -12.79 -1.39 10.78
N ASN A 100 -12.53 -0.88 9.58
CA ASN A 100 -13.21 -1.27 8.36
C ASN A 100 -12.46 -2.29 7.51
N LEU A 101 -11.37 -2.88 8.02
CA LEU A 101 -10.74 -4.04 7.37
C LEU A 101 -11.75 -5.20 7.35
N LYS A 102 -11.81 -5.87 6.19
CA LYS A 102 -12.73 -6.97 5.96
C LYS A 102 -11.95 -8.23 5.60
N ASP A 103 -12.30 -9.33 6.24
CA ASP A 103 -11.74 -10.65 5.90
C ASP A 103 -12.32 -11.20 4.58
N ILE A 104 -13.47 -10.67 4.17
CA ILE A 104 -14.15 -11.11 2.95
C ILE A 104 -13.44 -10.54 1.74
N GLN A 105 -12.88 -11.43 0.93
CA GLN A 105 -12.25 -11.13 -0.35
C GLN A 105 -13.23 -11.39 -1.49
N ASN A 106 -13.72 -10.35 -2.13
CA ASN A 106 -14.58 -10.47 -3.32
C ASN A 106 -14.27 -9.36 -4.34
N LYS A 107 -14.75 -9.55 -5.57
CA LYS A 107 -14.50 -8.61 -6.69
C LYS A 107 -14.95 -7.18 -6.38
N TYR A 108 -15.99 -7.00 -5.59
CA TYR A 108 -16.49 -5.67 -5.21
C TYR A 108 -15.53 -4.94 -4.25
N VAL A 109 -14.98 -5.65 -3.27
CA VAL A 109 -13.97 -5.09 -2.36
C VAL A 109 -12.73 -4.68 -3.14
N TRP A 110 -12.24 -5.55 -4.02
CA TRP A 110 -11.10 -5.24 -4.89
C TRP A 110 -11.36 -4.07 -5.83
N PHE A 111 -12.58 -3.97 -6.39
CA PHE A 111 -12.97 -2.83 -7.21
C PHE A 111 -12.94 -1.52 -6.42
N LYS A 112 -13.43 -1.51 -5.18
CA LYS A 112 -13.36 -0.33 -4.30
C LYS A 112 -11.91 0.06 -4.01
N VAL A 113 -11.03 -0.90 -3.71
CA VAL A 113 -9.61 -0.64 -3.47
C VAL A 113 -8.94 -0.08 -4.72
N ALA A 114 -9.14 -0.71 -5.88
CA ALA A 114 -8.61 -0.23 -7.16
C ALA A 114 -9.10 1.18 -7.51
N SER A 115 -10.36 1.49 -7.18
CA SER A 115 -10.92 2.83 -7.39
C SER A 115 -10.34 3.87 -6.44
N SER A 116 -10.03 3.50 -5.20
CA SER A 116 -9.53 4.41 -4.18
C SER A 116 -8.11 4.92 -4.46
N ILE A 117 -7.32 4.17 -5.23
CA ILE A 117 -5.94 4.54 -5.59
C ILE A 117 -5.82 5.39 -6.86
N LEU A 118 -6.94 5.65 -7.55
CA LEU A 118 -6.95 6.46 -8.77
C LEU A 118 -6.65 7.93 -8.48
N THR A 119 -6.03 8.58 -9.44
CA THR A 119 -5.84 10.04 -9.46
C THR A 119 -6.44 10.66 -10.72
N THR A 120 -5.79 10.48 -11.85
CA THR A 120 -6.22 10.96 -13.17
C THR A 120 -6.74 9.83 -14.07
N ASP A 121 -6.69 8.61 -13.59
CA ASP A 121 -7.25 7.46 -14.30
C ASP A 121 -8.77 7.56 -14.39
N THR A 122 -9.31 7.20 -15.53
CA THR A 122 -10.76 7.20 -15.78
C THR A 122 -11.42 5.88 -15.37
N ARG A 123 -10.66 4.81 -15.26
CA ARG A 123 -11.16 3.46 -14.92
C ARG A 123 -10.22 2.72 -14.01
N PRO A 124 -10.73 2.01 -13.00
CA PRO A 124 -9.92 1.10 -12.18
C PRO A 124 -9.43 -0.08 -13.01
N LYS A 125 -8.20 -0.50 -12.74
CA LYS A 125 -7.57 -1.65 -13.38
C LYS A 125 -7.39 -2.74 -12.34
N LEU A 126 -8.00 -3.88 -12.58
CA LEU A 126 -7.93 -5.05 -11.72
C LEU A 126 -7.98 -6.32 -12.56
N ALA A 127 -7.31 -7.36 -12.11
CA ALA A 127 -7.29 -8.67 -12.71
C ALA A 127 -7.31 -9.75 -11.63
N PHE A 128 -7.93 -10.87 -11.95
CA PHE A 128 -7.99 -12.05 -11.10
C PHE A 128 -7.71 -13.27 -11.97
N GLU A 129 -6.79 -14.09 -11.52
CA GLU A 129 -6.44 -15.34 -12.20
C GLU A 129 -6.32 -16.46 -11.17
N GLU A 130 -6.64 -17.65 -11.61
CA GLU A 130 -6.39 -18.88 -10.88
C GLU A 130 -5.56 -19.81 -11.76
N CYS A 131 -4.53 -20.41 -11.20
CA CYS A 131 -3.73 -21.41 -11.88
C CYS A 131 -3.54 -22.61 -10.96
N GLU A 132 -3.18 -23.74 -11.56
CA GLU A 132 -2.85 -24.96 -10.83
C GLU A 132 -1.37 -25.27 -11.03
N ILE A 133 -0.65 -25.42 -9.90
CA ILE A 133 0.76 -25.81 -9.90
C ILE A 133 0.88 -27.09 -9.08
N GLY A 134 1.16 -28.19 -9.76
CA GLY A 134 1.06 -29.52 -9.17
C GLY A 134 -0.39 -29.83 -8.79
N SER A 135 -0.65 -30.08 -7.52
CA SER A 135 -2.01 -30.35 -6.98
C SER A 135 -2.62 -29.16 -6.25
N LYS A 136 -1.98 -27.98 -6.29
CA LYS A 136 -2.43 -26.79 -5.53
C LYS A 136 -2.98 -25.74 -6.47
N LYS A 137 -4.20 -25.27 -6.16
CA LYS A 137 -4.78 -24.09 -6.80
C LYS A 137 -4.20 -22.84 -6.17
N ILE A 138 -3.72 -21.95 -7.01
CA ILE A 138 -3.12 -20.67 -6.62
C ILE A 138 -3.98 -19.55 -7.19
N LYS A 139 -4.26 -18.56 -6.35
CA LYS A 139 -5.01 -17.36 -6.71
C LYS A 139 -4.06 -16.19 -6.85
N ILE A 140 -4.31 -15.38 -7.86
CA ILE A 140 -3.60 -14.14 -8.11
C ILE A 140 -4.62 -13.03 -8.26
N SER A 141 -4.46 -11.97 -7.48
CA SER A 141 -5.26 -10.76 -7.57
C SER A 141 -4.34 -9.58 -7.84
N ALA A 142 -4.65 -8.75 -8.80
CA ALA A 142 -3.84 -7.59 -9.14
C ALA A 142 -4.70 -6.34 -9.27
N ILE A 143 -4.16 -5.22 -8.80
CA ILE A 143 -4.71 -3.89 -9.03
C ILE A 143 -3.61 -2.96 -9.53
N ALA A 144 -3.96 -2.04 -10.41
CA ALA A 144 -3.02 -1.05 -10.91
C ALA A 144 -3.69 0.31 -11.14
N LYS A 145 -2.88 1.35 -11.09
CA LYS A 145 -3.24 2.71 -11.49
C LYS A 145 -2.12 3.33 -12.31
N GLY A 146 -2.47 4.30 -13.11
CA GLY A 146 -1.58 5.00 -14.04
C GLY A 146 -2.08 4.84 -15.47
N SER A 147 -2.15 5.94 -16.22
CA SER A 147 -2.68 5.97 -17.58
C SER A 147 -1.95 6.98 -18.46
N GLY A 148 -2.62 7.50 -19.50
CA GLY A 148 -2.06 8.31 -20.55
C GLY A 148 -1.30 9.58 -20.13
N MET A 149 -1.55 10.13 -18.93
CA MET A 149 -0.77 11.26 -18.42
C MET A 149 0.74 10.94 -18.31
N ILE A 150 1.08 9.69 -18.13
CA ILE A 150 2.46 9.24 -17.94
C ILE A 150 3.14 8.99 -19.29
N ALA A 151 2.36 8.80 -20.37
CA ALA A 151 2.83 8.43 -21.71
C ALA A 151 4.03 7.45 -21.60
N PRO A 152 3.81 6.19 -21.15
CA PRO A 152 4.87 5.37 -20.58
C PRO A 152 5.89 4.91 -21.62
N LYS A 153 6.75 5.84 -22.03
CA LYS A 153 8.08 5.49 -22.51
C LYS A 153 8.92 5.27 -21.27
N LEU A 154 8.99 4.03 -20.82
CA LEU A 154 9.64 3.62 -19.56
C LEU A 154 11.16 3.78 -19.54
N HIS A 155 11.72 4.66 -20.36
CA HIS A 155 13.10 5.09 -20.29
C HIS A 155 13.35 6.14 -19.20
N CYS A 156 12.29 6.74 -18.69
CA CYS A 156 12.38 7.74 -17.63
C CYS A 156 11.88 7.16 -16.32
N SER A 157 12.68 7.32 -15.33
CA SER A 157 12.61 6.84 -13.97
C SER A 157 11.49 7.39 -13.10
N HIS A 158 10.42 7.90 -13.65
CA HIS A 158 9.32 8.53 -12.92
C HIS A 158 8.01 7.91 -13.37
N ALA A 159 7.53 6.95 -12.61
CA ALA A 159 6.20 6.44 -12.80
C ALA A 159 5.36 6.77 -11.57
N THR A 160 4.36 7.62 -11.75
CA THR A 160 3.23 7.71 -10.83
C THR A 160 2.29 6.52 -11.01
N MET A 161 2.83 5.41 -11.48
CA MET A 161 2.14 4.12 -11.58
C MET A 161 2.31 3.36 -10.28
N LEU A 162 1.21 2.78 -9.81
CA LEU A 162 1.22 1.79 -8.74
C LEU A 162 0.64 0.50 -9.31
N ALA A 163 1.31 -0.61 -9.07
CA ALA A 163 0.82 -1.94 -9.38
C ALA A 163 1.06 -2.83 -8.16
N PHE A 164 0.03 -3.54 -7.73
CA PHE A 164 0.08 -4.47 -6.62
C PHE A 164 -0.42 -5.82 -7.11
N ILE A 165 0.37 -6.85 -6.84
CA ILE A 165 0.04 -8.24 -7.15
C ILE A 165 0.04 -9.00 -5.84
N PHE A 166 -1.06 -9.68 -5.57
CA PHE A 166 -1.26 -10.50 -4.38
C PHE A 166 -1.48 -11.95 -4.79
N THR A 167 -0.86 -12.86 -4.09
CA THR A 167 -1.01 -14.29 -4.33
C THR A 167 -0.95 -15.05 -3.01
N ASP A 168 -1.62 -16.20 -2.97
CA ASP A 168 -1.51 -17.20 -1.90
C ASP A 168 -0.44 -18.25 -2.19
N ALA A 169 0.34 -18.08 -3.27
CA ALA A 169 1.50 -18.91 -3.55
C ALA A 169 2.60 -18.67 -2.50
N ASN A 170 3.21 -19.76 -2.04
CA ASN A 170 4.44 -19.67 -1.26
C ASN A 170 5.62 -19.47 -2.22
N ILE A 171 6.07 -18.22 -2.32
CA ILE A 171 7.21 -17.83 -3.17
C ILE A 171 8.45 -17.77 -2.30
N PRO A 172 9.53 -18.53 -2.63
CA PRO A 172 10.78 -18.55 -1.86
C PRO A 172 11.56 -17.23 -1.92
#